data_93281be54400170fe199060682ac4c5f
#
_entry.id   93281be54400170fe199060682ac4c5f
#
_cell.length_a   1.000
_cell.length_b   1.000
_cell.length_c   1.000
_cell.angle_alpha   90.00
_cell.angle_beta   90.00
_cell.angle_gamma   90.00
#
_symmetry.space_group_name_H-M   'P 1'
#
loop_
_entity.id
_entity.type
_entity.pdbx_description
1 polymer ?
#
loop_
_entity_poly.entity_id
_entity_poly.type
_entity_poly.pdbx_seq_one_letter_code
_entity_poly.pdbx_strand_id
1 'polypeptide(L)'
;MLNLPKIINIQKYSIHDGNGIRTTIFFKGCPLACLWCHNPESQNYSEELMYNEEKCTGCMACIDSCPQRAISKEEKCVVTDKIKCDLCKECIHHCLNNAREIVGKEYTVAQLVKEAEKDRMFYEESSGGITLSGGEVMTQNMDYIEELLKKLKKRGYNIAIDTCGQAPYENYNRILKYVDTFLYDIKLMDNEKHIKYIGKSNNLILENLKKLS
;
A
#
# COMPACT_ATOMS: atom_id res chain seq x y z
N MET A 1 14.08 -1.73 17.12
CA MET A 1 14.18 -1.67 15.64
C MET A 1 13.00 -0.82 15.15
N LEU A 2 13.24 0.18 14.29
CA LEU A 2 12.17 0.95 13.67
C LEU A 2 11.34 -0.03 12.83
N ASN A 3 10.03 -0.11 13.10
CA ASN A 3 9.12 -0.94 12.32
C ASN A 3 8.98 -0.30 10.93
N LEU A 4 9.60 -0.90 9.92
CA LEU A 4 9.57 -0.40 8.55
C LEU A 4 8.16 -0.58 7.96
N PRO A 5 7.60 0.45 7.31
CA PRO A 5 6.35 0.30 6.59
C PRO A 5 6.45 -0.80 5.52
N LYS A 6 5.37 -1.52 5.34
CA LYS A 6 5.26 -2.55 4.29
C LYS A 6 4.81 -1.91 2.99
N ILE A 7 5.41 -2.35 1.89
CA ILE A 7 5.09 -1.91 0.53
C ILE A 7 4.44 -3.08 -0.22
N ILE A 8 3.30 -2.84 -0.83
CA ILE A 8 2.60 -3.85 -1.65
C ILE A 8 3.10 -3.84 -3.09
N ASN A 9 3.33 -2.64 -3.63
CA ASN A 9 3.76 -2.49 -5.02
C ASN A 9 4.57 -1.19 -5.21
N ILE A 10 5.42 -1.18 -6.24
CA ILE A 10 6.06 0.02 -6.79
C ILE A 10 5.73 0.04 -8.27
N GLN A 11 4.72 0.84 -8.63
CA GLN A 11 4.23 0.94 -10.00
C GLN A 11 4.95 2.07 -10.72
N LYS A 12 5.55 1.71 -11.85
CA LYS A 12 6.18 2.66 -12.76
C LYS A 12 5.20 3.13 -13.83
N TYR A 13 5.50 4.28 -14.43
CA TYR A 13 4.70 4.84 -15.53
C TYR A 13 3.23 5.10 -15.18
N SER A 14 2.93 5.41 -13.92
CA SER A 14 1.58 5.81 -13.50
C SER A 14 1.23 7.17 -14.11
N ILE A 15 0.07 7.27 -14.74
CA ILE A 15 -0.43 8.48 -15.41
C ILE A 15 -1.72 9.02 -14.78
N HIS A 16 -2.25 8.33 -13.76
CA HIS A 16 -3.49 8.69 -13.07
C HIS A 16 -3.30 9.13 -11.61
N ASP A 17 -2.07 9.08 -11.12
CA ASP A 17 -1.73 9.31 -9.71
C ASP A 17 -1.10 10.71 -9.50
N GLY A 18 -1.57 11.72 -10.22
CA GLY A 18 -1.08 13.10 -10.24
C GLY A 18 -0.59 13.52 -11.63
N ASN A 19 0.03 14.70 -11.71
CA ASN A 19 0.47 15.27 -12.99
C ASN A 19 1.71 14.52 -13.54
N GLY A 20 1.74 14.36 -14.86
CA GLY A 20 2.85 13.76 -15.59
C GLY A 20 3.00 12.24 -15.35
N ILE A 21 4.13 11.67 -15.79
CA ILE A 21 4.46 10.27 -15.57
C ILE A 21 5.07 10.13 -14.17
N ARG A 22 4.59 9.19 -13.39
CA ARG A 22 4.98 9.03 -11.98
C ARG A 22 5.40 7.60 -11.64
N THR A 23 6.19 7.47 -10.60
CA THR A 23 6.35 6.20 -9.90
C THR A 23 5.50 6.26 -8.64
N THR A 24 4.53 5.34 -8.54
CA THR A 24 3.64 5.24 -7.38
C THR A 24 4.10 4.13 -6.45
N ILE A 25 4.34 4.49 -5.18
CA ILE A 25 4.73 3.56 -4.12
C ILE A 25 3.49 3.28 -3.27
N PHE A 26 3.01 2.03 -3.32
CA PHE A 26 1.82 1.60 -2.60
C PHE A 26 2.17 1.00 -1.24
N PHE A 27 1.83 1.71 -0.18
CA PHE A 27 2.01 1.27 1.21
C PHE A 27 0.91 0.30 1.62
N LYS A 28 1.23 -0.58 2.58
CA LYS A 28 0.30 -1.51 3.20
C LYS A 28 -0.12 -0.99 4.57
N GLY A 29 -1.41 -1.10 4.85
CA GLY A 29 -2.06 -0.64 6.08
C GLY A 29 -2.97 0.56 5.82
N CYS A 30 -4.26 0.37 6.08
CA CYS A 30 -5.29 1.41 5.98
C CYS A 30 -6.22 1.34 7.19
N PRO A 31 -6.58 2.48 7.80
CA PRO A 31 -7.51 2.49 8.92
C PRO A 31 -8.96 2.33 8.47
N LEU A 32 -9.25 2.37 7.17
CA LEU A 32 -10.56 2.19 6.58
C LEU A 32 -10.76 0.75 6.08
N ALA A 33 -12.02 0.31 6.02
CA ALA A 33 -12.44 -1.01 5.54
C ALA A 33 -13.48 -0.87 4.41
N CYS A 34 -13.16 -0.07 3.40
CA CYS A 34 -14.08 0.20 2.28
C CYS A 34 -14.49 -1.09 1.59
N LEU A 35 -15.81 -1.32 1.40
CA LEU A 35 -16.33 -2.51 0.75
C LEU A 35 -15.93 -2.61 -0.74
N TRP A 36 -15.63 -1.49 -1.38
CA TRP A 36 -15.16 -1.41 -2.77
C TRP A 36 -13.67 -1.04 -2.87
N CYS A 37 -12.85 -1.43 -1.88
CA CYS A 37 -11.44 -1.12 -1.90
C CYS A 37 -10.77 -1.66 -3.17
N HIS A 38 -10.05 -0.80 -3.88
CA HIS A 38 -9.33 -1.16 -5.09
C HIS A 38 -8.12 -2.07 -4.80
N ASN A 39 -7.53 -1.91 -3.61
CA ASN A 39 -6.39 -2.67 -3.14
C ASN A 39 -6.70 -3.29 -1.77
N PRO A 40 -7.59 -4.30 -1.68
CA PRO A 40 -8.01 -4.88 -0.40
C PRO A 40 -6.83 -5.48 0.38
N GLU A 41 -5.78 -5.92 -0.30
CA GLU A 41 -4.53 -6.39 0.30
C GLU A 41 -3.77 -5.28 1.03
N SER A 42 -4.12 -4.01 0.80
CA SER A 42 -3.51 -2.88 1.50
C SER A 42 -4.15 -2.58 2.86
N GLN A 43 -5.28 -3.19 3.21
CA GLN A 43 -6.00 -2.85 4.45
C GLN A 43 -5.24 -3.29 5.71
N ASN A 44 -4.64 -4.48 5.71
CA ASN A 44 -3.87 -4.97 6.86
C ASN A 44 -2.46 -4.37 6.87
N TYR A 45 -1.94 -4.02 8.05
CA TYR A 45 -0.58 -3.49 8.22
C TYR A 45 0.51 -4.57 8.19
N SER A 46 0.15 -5.83 8.42
CA SER A 46 1.09 -6.96 8.46
C SER A 46 1.29 -7.60 7.08
N GLU A 47 2.38 -8.34 6.93
CA GLU A 47 2.55 -9.23 5.78
C GLU A 47 1.40 -10.23 5.69
N GLU A 48 1.01 -10.58 4.47
CA GLU A 48 -0.01 -11.59 4.21
C GLU A 48 0.40 -12.50 3.06
N LEU A 49 0.02 -13.77 3.19
CA LEU A 49 0.10 -14.72 2.08
C LEU A 49 -1.13 -14.52 1.19
N MET A 50 -0.90 -14.12 -0.05
CA MET A 50 -1.92 -14.02 -1.08
C MET A 50 -1.95 -15.26 -1.96
N TYR A 51 -3.14 -15.58 -2.47
CA TYR A 51 -3.38 -16.70 -3.36
C TYR A 51 -4.16 -16.22 -4.59
N ASN A 52 -3.62 -16.53 -5.77
CA ASN A 52 -4.25 -16.26 -7.06
C ASN A 52 -4.80 -17.58 -7.63
N GLU A 53 -6.13 -17.70 -7.63
CA GLU A 53 -6.82 -18.90 -8.09
C GLU A 53 -6.63 -19.13 -9.60
N GLU A 54 -6.57 -18.06 -10.41
CA GLU A 54 -6.41 -18.17 -11.87
C GLU A 54 -5.06 -18.78 -12.28
N LYS A 55 -4.02 -18.58 -11.45
CA LYS A 55 -2.69 -19.18 -11.67
C LYS A 55 -2.60 -20.62 -11.14
N CYS A 56 -3.56 -21.07 -10.34
CA CYS A 56 -3.49 -22.35 -9.68
C CYS A 56 -3.92 -23.49 -10.60
N THR A 57 -3.04 -24.49 -10.79
CA THR A 57 -3.35 -25.71 -11.55
C THR A 57 -3.88 -26.86 -10.69
N GLY A 58 -4.05 -26.66 -9.40
CA GLY A 58 -4.55 -27.68 -8.49
C GLY A 58 -3.56 -28.83 -8.21
N CYS A 59 -2.27 -28.62 -8.35
CA CYS A 59 -1.25 -29.66 -8.16
C CYS A 59 -1.05 -30.11 -6.69
N MET A 60 -1.62 -29.40 -5.71
CA MET A 60 -1.60 -29.68 -4.26
C MET A 60 -0.22 -29.61 -3.58
N ALA A 61 0.88 -29.34 -4.28
CA ALA A 61 2.23 -29.26 -3.72
C ALA A 61 2.36 -28.31 -2.51
N CYS A 62 1.56 -27.22 -2.48
CA CYS A 62 1.52 -26.29 -1.36
C CYS A 62 0.88 -26.87 -0.09
N ILE A 63 0.01 -27.87 -0.21
CA ILE A 63 -0.58 -28.59 0.95
C ILE A 63 0.48 -29.50 1.55
N ASP A 64 1.14 -30.31 0.70
CA ASP A 64 2.14 -31.28 1.14
C ASP A 64 3.38 -30.60 1.75
N SER A 65 3.74 -29.41 1.24
CA SER A 65 4.90 -28.65 1.72
C SER A 65 4.62 -27.81 2.97
N CYS A 66 3.36 -27.69 3.44
CA CYS A 66 3.03 -26.82 4.56
C CYS A 66 3.33 -27.46 5.93
N PRO A 67 4.39 -27.04 6.67
CA PRO A 67 4.73 -27.64 7.95
C PRO A 67 3.65 -27.40 9.02
N GLN A 68 2.92 -26.29 8.92
CA GLN A 68 1.84 -25.93 9.85
C GLN A 68 0.49 -26.57 9.48
N ARG A 69 0.42 -27.31 8.36
CA ARG A 69 -0.85 -27.85 7.84
C ARG A 69 -1.95 -26.79 7.77
N ALA A 70 -1.55 -25.57 7.42
CA ALA A 70 -2.44 -24.41 7.32
C ALA A 70 -3.17 -24.33 5.98
N ILE A 71 -2.89 -25.25 5.04
CA ILE A 71 -3.45 -25.22 3.69
C ILE A 71 -4.28 -26.49 3.49
N SER A 72 -5.52 -26.31 3.03
CA SER A 72 -6.44 -27.40 2.72
C SER A 72 -7.07 -27.24 1.35
N LYS A 73 -7.55 -28.34 0.77
CA LYS A 73 -8.35 -28.33 -0.45
C LYS A 73 -9.82 -28.15 -0.09
N GLU A 74 -10.48 -27.20 -0.74
CA GLU A 74 -11.94 -27.06 -0.71
C GLU A 74 -12.48 -27.09 -2.14
N GLU A 75 -13.34 -28.05 -2.45
CA GLU A 75 -13.93 -28.25 -3.77
C GLU A 75 -12.95 -28.04 -4.94
N LYS A 76 -12.91 -26.82 -5.52
CA LYS A 76 -12.08 -26.46 -6.67
C LYS A 76 -10.86 -25.57 -6.33
N CYS A 77 -10.77 -25.07 -5.10
CA CYS A 77 -9.71 -24.14 -4.69
C CYS A 77 -8.89 -24.66 -3.51
N VAL A 78 -7.86 -23.95 -3.18
CA VAL A 78 -6.98 -24.21 -2.04
C VAL A 78 -7.09 -23.08 -1.05
N VAL A 79 -7.53 -23.35 0.17
CA VAL A 79 -7.75 -22.37 1.22
C VAL A 79 -6.60 -22.38 2.22
N THR A 80 -6.25 -21.21 2.74
CA THR A 80 -5.23 -21.05 3.77
C THR A 80 -5.86 -20.58 5.08
N ASP A 81 -5.70 -21.36 6.13
CA ASP A 81 -6.04 -20.96 7.50
C ASP A 81 -5.02 -19.92 7.98
N LYS A 82 -5.46 -18.65 8.04
CA LYS A 82 -4.61 -17.53 8.43
C LYS A 82 -4.14 -17.59 9.89
N ILE A 83 -4.85 -18.33 10.76
CA ILE A 83 -4.49 -18.47 12.17
C ILE A 83 -3.32 -19.45 12.33
N LYS A 84 -3.31 -20.53 11.54
CA LYS A 84 -2.25 -21.54 11.56
C LYS A 84 -1.02 -21.13 10.76
N CYS A 85 -1.17 -20.24 9.77
CA CYS A 85 -0.10 -19.86 8.86
C CYS A 85 0.91 -18.93 9.56
N ASP A 86 2.16 -19.37 9.64
CA ASP A 86 3.30 -18.60 10.19
C ASP A 86 4.10 -17.83 9.13
N LEU A 87 3.61 -17.80 7.88
CA LEU A 87 4.27 -17.15 6.74
C LEU A 87 5.67 -17.70 6.40
N CYS A 88 5.94 -18.98 6.66
CA CYS A 88 7.23 -19.63 6.40
C CYS A 88 7.66 -19.66 4.92
N LYS A 89 6.76 -19.36 3.99
CA LYS A 89 6.99 -19.30 2.52
C LYS A 89 7.19 -20.64 1.81
N GLU A 90 7.17 -21.76 2.51
CA GLU A 90 7.36 -23.10 1.87
C GLU A 90 6.37 -23.32 0.72
N CYS A 91 5.11 -22.97 0.91
CA CYS A 91 4.09 -23.09 -0.14
C CYS A 91 4.35 -22.20 -1.37
N ILE A 92 5.14 -21.15 -1.25
CA ILE A 92 5.55 -20.29 -2.36
C ILE A 92 6.69 -20.98 -3.12
N HIS A 93 7.71 -21.48 -2.41
CA HIS A 93 8.86 -22.15 -3.02
C HIS A 93 8.46 -23.39 -3.81
N HIS A 94 7.39 -24.10 -3.38
CA HIS A 94 6.88 -25.30 -4.04
C HIS A 94 5.81 -25.00 -5.11
N CYS A 95 5.42 -23.74 -5.31
CA CYS A 95 4.40 -23.39 -6.30
C CYS A 95 5.03 -23.06 -7.67
N LEU A 96 5.01 -24.01 -8.60
CA LEU A 96 5.59 -23.84 -9.94
C LEU A 96 4.89 -22.74 -10.77
N ASN A 97 3.63 -22.44 -10.44
CA ASN A 97 2.83 -21.45 -11.19
C ASN A 97 2.82 -20.06 -10.54
N ASN A 98 3.59 -19.84 -9.47
CA ASN A 98 3.59 -18.58 -8.72
C ASN A 98 2.16 -18.12 -8.32
N ALA A 99 1.29 -19.07 -7.96
CA ALA A 99 -0.06 -18.78 -7.52
C ALA A 99 -0.12 -18.26 -6.07
N ARG A 100 1.02 -18.23 -5.36
CA ARG A 100 1.14 -17.75 -3.99
C ARG A 100 2.28 -16.77 -3.87
N GLU A 101 2.06 -15.69 -3.13
CA GLU A 101 3.07 -14.67 -2.87
C GLU A 101 2.86 -14.01 -1.50
N ILE A 102 3.93 -13.44 -0.94
CA ILE A 102 3.83 -12.55 0.22
C ILE A 102 3.63 -11.11 -0.28
N VAL A 103 2.59 -10.48 0.23
CA VAL A 103 2.32 -9.06 0.04
C VAL A 103 2.73 -8.29 1.29
N GLY A 104 3.43 -7.17 1.09
CA GLY A 104 3.93 -6.36 2.18
C GLY A 104 5.43 -6.52 2.44
N LYS A 105 6.25 -6.22 1.44
CA LYS A 105 7.72 -6.24 1.56
C LYS A 105 8.25 -5.00 2.28
N GLU A 106 9.29 -5.16 3.09
CA GLU A 106 10.01 -4.05 3.69
C GLU A 106 11.02 -3.43 2.73
N TYR A 107 11.07 -2.11 2.74
CA TYR A 107 12.09 -1.34 2.02
C TYR A 107 12.69 -0.31 2.97
N THR A 108 14.00 -0.17 2.94
CA THR A 108 14.66 0.99 3.55
C THR A 108 14.39 2.24 2.71
N VAL A 109 14.46 3.42 3.33
CA VAL A 109 14.34 4.70 2.62
C VAL A 109 15.33 4.78 1.44
N ALA A 110 16.55 4.29 1.62
CA ALA A 110 17.58 4.28 0.56
C ALA A 110 17.16 3.42 -0.65
N GLN A 111 16.52 2.28 -0.40
CA GLN A 111 16.02 1.41 -1.48
C GLN A 111 14.89 2.07 -2.25
N LEU A 112 13.91 2.68 -1.56
CA LEU A 112 12.81 3.39 -2.25
C LEU A 112 13.30 4.58 -3.07
N VAL A 113 14.25 5.35 -2.53
CA VAL A 113 14.88 6.44 -3.29
C VAL A 113 15.58 5.92 -4.54
N LYS A 114 16.31 4.78 -4.44
CA LYS A 114 16.97 4.15 -5.59
C LYS A 114 15.97 3.66 -6.63
N GLU A 115 14.83 3.10 -6.19
CA GLU A 115 13.75 2.70 -7.13
C GLU A 115 13.15 3.93 -7.86
N ALA A 116 12.90 5.01 -7.14
CA ALA A 116 12.41 6.25 -7.71
C ALA A 116 13.39 6.87 -8.74
N GLU A 117 14.69 6.81 -8.49
CA GLU A 117 15.73 7.35 -9.38
C GLU A 117 15.78 6.68 -10.76
N LYS A 118 15.33 5.44 -10.87
CA LYS A 118 15.33 4.69 -12.15
C LYS A 118 14.47 5.35 -13.24
N ASP A 119 13.44 6.08 -12.85
CA ASP A 119 12.46 6.66 -13.77
C ASP A 119 12.61 8.19 -13.89
N ARG A 120 13.72 8.76 -13.39
CA ARG A 120 13.99 10.21 -13.33
C ARG A 120 13.77 10.91 -14.67
N MET A 121 14.24 10.34 -15.77
CA MET A 121 14.12 10.91 -17.11
C MET A 121 12.65 11.13 -17.48
N PHE A 122 11.74 10.22 -17.11
CA PHE A 122 10.31 10.35 -17.38
C PHE A 122 9.66 11.47 -16.57
N TYR A 123 10.13 11.68 -15.33
CA TYR A 123 9.63 12.79 -14.50
C TYR A 123 10.03 14.14 -15.08
N GLU A 124 11.27 14.28 -15.51
CA GLU A 124 11.81 15.50 -16.10
C GLU A 124 11.09 15.89 -17.41
N GLU A 125 10.85 14.90 -18.28
CA GLU A 125 10.17 15.11 -19.57
C GLU A 125 8.66 15.41 -19.43
N SER A 126 8.00 14.83 -18.43
CA SER A 126 6.55 14.94 -18.29
C SER A 126 6.08 15.91 -17.20
N SER A 127 7.01 16.56 -16.48
CA SER A 127 6.71 17.28 -15.23
C SER A 127 6.03 16.39 -14.17
N GLY A 128 6.35 15.12 -14.17
CA GLY A 128 5.85 14.09 -13.26
C GLY A 128 6.66 14.02 -11.96
N GLY A 129 6.67 12.84 -11.34
CA GLY A 129 7.40 12.64 -10.08
C GLY A 129 7.05 11.38 -9.35
N ILE A 130 6.91 11.48 -8.04
CA ILE A 130 6.68 10.32 -7.17
C ILE A 130 5.36 10.53 -6.42
N THR A 131 4.56 9.47 -6.37
CA THR A 131 3.33 9.43 -5.58
C THR A 131 3.45 8.37 -4.49
N LEU A 132 3.11 8.73 -3.26
CA LEU A 132 2.93 7.80 -2.17
C LEU A 132 1.44 7.52 -2.02
N SER A 133 1.03 6.27 -2.10
CA SER A 133 -0.37 5.82 -2.11
C SER A 133 -0.52 4.44 -1.45
N GLY A 134 -1.57 3.69 -1.76
CA GLY A 134 -1.81 2.32 -1.30
C GLY A 134 -2.90 2.22 -0.24
N GLY A 135 -2.55 1.87 0.98
CA GLY A 135 -3.45 1.92 2.12
C GLY A 135 -3.68 3.37 2.56
N GLU A 136 -3.10 3.78 3.69
CA GLU A 136 -3.08 5.18 4.13
C GLU A 136 -1.66 5.57 4.54
N VAL A 137 -1.04 6.42 3.74
CA VAL A 137 0.35 6.89 3.95
C VAL A 137 0.49 7.65 5.27
N MET A 138 -0.53 8.43 5.62
CA MET A 138 -0.52 9.29 6.81
C MET A 138 -0.68 8.53 8.13
N THR A 139 -0.91 7.21 8.08
CA THR A 139 -0.95 6.33 9.27
C THR A 139 0.29 5.43 9.39
N GLN A 140 1.25 5.58 8.50
CA GLN A 140 2.51 4.86 8.56
C GLN A 140 3.46 5.43 9.62
N ASN A 141 4.64 4.81 9.79
CA ASN A 141 5.70 5.39 10.62
C ASN A 141 6.11 6.75 10.04
N MET A 142 5.71 7.84 10.70
CA MET A 142 5.94 9.20 10.20
C MET A 142 7.41 9.62 10.19
N ASP A 143 8.28 9.02 11.01
CA ASP A 143 9.73 9.27 10.95
C ASP A 143 10.29 8.73 9.62
N TYR A 144 9.84 7.55 9.24
CA TYR A 144 10.22 6.96 7.96
C TYR A 144 9.66 7.76 6.77
N ILE A 145 8.38 8.14 6.81
CA ILE A 145 7.74 8.93 5.73
C ILE A 145 8.45 10.28 5.57
N GLU A 146 8.69 11.01 6.66
CA GLU A 146 9.37 12.30 6.59
C GLU A 146 10.80 12.15 6.05
N GLU A 147 11.56 11.15 6.47
CA GLU A 147 12.90 10.88 5.96
C GLU A 147 12.88 10.59 4.45
N LEU A 148 11.92 9.78 3.98
CA LEU A 148 11.74 9.45 2.57
C LEU A 148 11.45 10.74 1.76
N LEU A 149 10.44 11.50 2.17
CA LEU A 149 10.05 12.75 1.50
C LEU A 149 11.19 13.76 1.45
N LYS A 150 11.92 13.95 2.55
CA LYS A 150 13.08 14.83 2.63
C LYS A 150 14.17 14.43 1.63
N LYS A 151 14.45 13.12 1.50
CA LYS A 151 15.46 12.64 0.56
C LYS A 151 15.02 12.77 -0.89
N LEU A 152 13.75 12.54 -1.19
CA LEU A 152 13.16 12.72 -2.51
C LEU A 152 13.14 14.21 -2.90
N LYS A 153 12.69 15.08 -1.99
CA LYS A 153 12.65 16.55 -2.24
C LYS A 153 14.04 17.14 -2.46
N LYS A 154 15.05 16.66 -1.70
CA LYS A 154 16.45 17.08 -1.91
C LYS A 154 16.98 16.77 -3.31
N ARG A 155 16.40 15.76 -4.00
CA ARG A 155 16.73 15.40 -5.38
C ARG A 155 15.93 16.17 -6.43
N GLY A 156 15.06 17.07 -6.00
CA GLY A 156 14.24 17.91 -6.88
C GLY A 156 12.97 17.25 -7.41
N TYR A 157 12.57 16.09 -6.86
CA TYR A 157 11.35 15.42 -7.34
C TYR A 157 10.09 16.15 -6.91
N ASN A 158 9.10 16.18 -7.81
CA ASN A 158 7.72 16.53 -7.47
C ASN A 158 7.09 15.38 -6.70
N ILE A 159 6.43 15.68 -5.59
CA ILE A 159 5.89 14.67 -4.66
C ILE A 159 4.39 14.87 -4.51
N ALA A 160 3.63 13.80 -4.79
CA ALA A 160 2.22 13.72 -4.47
C ALA A 160 1.98 12.69 -3.35
N ILE A 161 0.98 12.94 -2.54
CA ILE A 161 0.46 11.98 -1.55
C ILE A 161 -1.01 11.76 -1.83
N ASP A 162 -1.37 10.52 -2.08
CA ASP A 162 -2.74 10.05 -2.15
C ASP A 162 -3.18 9.62 -0.74
N THR A 163 -4.24 10.24 -0.23
CA THR A 163 -4.70 10.05 1.14
C THR A 163 -6.22 10.08 1.24
N CYS A 164 -6.76 9.19 2.08
CA CYS A 164 -8.18 9.22 2.45
C CYS A 164 -8.49 10.21 3.58
N GLY A 165 -7.50 10.88 4.15
CA GLY A 165 -7.68 11.86 5.21
C GLY A 165 -7.88 11.31 6.62
N GLN A 166 -7.89 10.01 6.83
CA GLN A 166 -8.20 9.37 8.12
C GLN A 166 -6.92 9.19 8.97
N ALA A 167 -6.26 10.28 9.31
CA ALA A 167 -5.06 10.30 10.16
C ALA A 167 -5.03 11.58 11.03
N PRO A 168 -4.27 11.64 12.12
CA PRO A 168 -4.07 12.86 12.89
C PRO A 168 -3.52 14.01 12.03
N TYR A 169 -4.04 15.23 12.18
CA TYR A 169 -3.61 16.39 11.40
C TYR A 169 -2.11 16.70 11.59
N GLU A 170 -1.57 16.43 12.76
CA GLU A 170 -0.15 16.60 13.07
C GLU A 170 0.77 15.87 12.08
N ASN A 171 0.32 14.71 11.57
CA ASN A 171 1.06 13.96 10.56
C ASN A 171 1.16 14.74 9.25
N TYR A 172 0.06 15.37 8.81
CA TYR A 172 0.06 16.24 7.61
C TYR A 172 0.94 17.46 7.83
N ASN A 173 0.76 18.18 8.93
CA ASN A 173 1.54 19.37 9.26
C ASN A 173 3.05 19.10 9.26
N ARG A 174 3.46 17.93 9.72
CA ARG A 174 4.86 17.51 9.75
C ARG A 174 5.52 17.46 8.37
N ILE A 175 4.76 17.11 7.32
CA ILE A 175 5.29 16.83 6.00
C ILE A 175 4.91 17.87 4.93
N LEU A 176 4.03 18.85 5.23
CA LEU A 176 3.55 19.86 4.28
C LEU A 176 4.66 20.48 3.44
N LYS A 177 5.80 20.82 4.04
CA LYS A 177 6.94 21.46 3.36
C LYS A 177 7.63 20.61 2.31
N TYR A 178 7.33 19.30 2.24
CA TYR A 178 7.93 18.35 1.30
C TYR A 178 6.97 17.92 0.20
N VAL A 179 5.69 18.18 0.33
CA VAL A 179 4.63 17.70 -0.57
C VAL A 179 4.18 18.80 -1.49
N ASP A 180 4.10 18.51 -2.79
CA ASP A 180 3.63 19.45 -3.80
C ASP A 180 2.13 19.34 -4.05
N THR A 181 1.56 18.11 -3.87
CA THR A 181 0.15 17.84 -4.15
C THR A 181 -0.41 16.79 -3.20
N PHE A 182 -1.58 17.04 -2.64
CA PHE A 182 -2.40 16.02 -2.01
C PHE A 182 -3.53 15.61 -2.96
N LEU A 183 -3.57 14.33 -3.30
CA LEU A 183 -4.71 13.69 -3.94
C LEU A 183 -5.63 13.23 -2.81
N TYR A 184 -6.67 14.01 -2.55
CA TYR A 184 -7.50 13.81 -1.36
C TYR A 184 -8.79 13.09 -1.71
N ASP A 185 -8.94 11.87 -1.25
CA ASP A 185 -10.01 10.95 -1.63
C ASP A 185 -11.16 10.95 -0.61
N ILE A 186 -12.23 11.66 -0.91
CA ILE A 186 -13.46 11.64 -0.11
C ILE A 186 -14.35 10.49 -0.60
N LYS A 187 -14.42 9.40 0.18
CA LYS A 187 -15.16 8.20 -0.20
C LYS A 187 -16.67 8.42 -0.24
N LEU A 188 -17.24 9.06 0.80
CA LEU A 188 -18.68 9.42 0.90
C LEU A 188 -18.82 10.67 1.77
N MET A 189 -19.74 11.57 1.36
CA MET A 189 -20.08 12.77 2.15
C MET A 189 -21.06 12.47 3.28
N ASP A 190 -22.00 11.55 3.07
CA ASP A 190 -22.97 11.10 4.06
C ASP A 190 -22.28 10.26 5.14
N ASN A 191 -22.29 10.75 6.38
CA ASN A 191 -21.56 10.12 7.48
C ASN A 191 -22.13 8.75 7.88
N GLU A 192 -23.43 8.54 7.83
CA GLU A 192 -24.03 7.25 8.18
C GLU A 192 -23.67 6.18 7.15
N LYS A 193 -23.72 6.53 5.87
CA LYS A 193 -23.25 5.65 4.79
C LYS A 193 -21.74 5.42 4.87
N HIS A 194 -20.97 6.45 5.25
CA HIS A 194 -19.52 6.30 5.43
C HIS A 194 -19.21 5.29 6.53
N ILE A 195 -19.87 5.37 7.68
CA ILE A 195 -19.73 4.39 8.77
C ILE A 195 -20.15 2.99 8.27
N LYS A 196 -21.28 2.88 7.59
CA LYS A 196 -21.84 1.59 7.12
C LYS A 196 -20.95 0.88 6.10
N TYR A 197 -20.37 1.61 5.14
CA TYR A 197 -19.68 1.02 3.98
C TYR A 197 -18.17 1.10 4.06
N ILE A 198 -17.63 1.96 4.92
CA ILE A 198 -16.19 2.25 5.04
C ILE A 198 -15.67 1.93 6.45
N GLY A 199 -16.58 1.73 7.40
CA GLY A 199 -16.25 1.29 8.76
C GLY A 199 -15.87 2.40 9.74
N LYS A 200 -15.84 3.68 9.30
CA LYS A 200 -15.51 4.84 10.15
C LYS A 200 -16.33 6.07 9.80
N SER A 201 -16.39 7.04 10.72
CA SER A 201 -16.95 8.38 10.48
C SER A 201 -16.03 9.18 9.53
N ASN A 202 -16.62 10.05 8.71
CA ASN A 202 -15.90 10.98 7.83
C ASN A 202 -15.56 12.33 8.49
N ASN A 203 -15.90 12.55 9.76
CA ASN A 203 -15.70 13.85 10.41
C ASN A 203 -14.23 14.28 10.39
N LEU A 204 -13.31 13.40 10.82
CA LEU A 204 -11.89 13.69 10.81
C LEU A 204 -11.35 13.97 9.39
N ILE A 205 -11.86 13.23 8.41
CA ILE A 205 -11.50 13.40 6.99
C ILE A 205 -11.86 14.81 6.52
N LEU A 206 -13.10 15.25 6.79
CA LEU A 206 -13.59 16.56 6.39
C LEU A 206 -12.93 17.72 7.17
N GLU A 207 -12.60 17.49 8.44
CA GLU A 207 -11.83 18.46 9.24
C GLU A 207 -10.40 18.63 8.70
N ASN A 208 -9.73 17.53 8.38
CA ASN A 208 -8.38 17.56 7.81
C ASN A 208 -8.36 18.25 6.44
N LEU A 209 -9.35 17.96 5.59
CA LEU A 209 -9.48 18.63 4.30
C LEU A 209 -9.58 20.15 4.45
N LYS A 210 -10.43 20.64 5.39
CA LYS A 210 -10.57 22.08 5.66
C LYS A 210 -9.29 22.73 6.16
N LYS A 211 -8.44 21.98 6.86
CA LYS A 211 -7.14 22.50 7.36
C LYS A 211 -6.05 22.49 6.29
N LEU A 212 -6.18 21.64 5.27
CA LEU A 212 -5.24 21.53 4.16
C LEU A 212 -5.57 22.47 3.00
N SER A 213 -6.82 22.95 2.89
CA SER A 213 -7.28 23.93 1.89
C SER A 213 -7.00 25.36 2.33
#